data_2b75216affe8bf92fff49d97e1450f7a
#
_entry.id   2b75216affe8bf92fff49d97e1450f7a
#
_cell.length_a   1.000
_cell.length_b   1.000
_cell.length_c   1.000
_cell.angle_alpha   90.00
_cell.angle_beta   90.00
_cell.angle_gamma   90.00
#
_symmetry.space_group_name_H-M   'P 1'
#
loop_
_entity.id
_entity.type
_entity.pdbx_description
1 polymer ?
#
loop_
_entity_poly.entity_id
_entity_poly.type
_entity_poly.pdbx_seq_one_letter_code
_entity_poly.pdbx_strand_id
1 'polypeptide(L)'
;MRGNAENNVDIKKNKPKIYSNLGLKMLSVVLGFLVWLLVLNIDDSAVTKTISNIPVTLVNTDAITSQNQMFTITSGDTVDIVVKGRKSVISNLDASDFKATADMSKISITNAVPITVSANSNSIAK
;
A
#
# COMPACT_ATOMS: atom_id res chain seq x y z
N MET A 1 -28.19 -84.01 -26.77
CA MET A 1 -28.59 -83.14 -25.72
C MET A 1 -27.54 -82.05 -25.58
N ARG A 2 -27.89 -80.82 -25.88
CA ARG A 2 -26.94 -79.70 -25.93
C ARG A 2 -27.18 -78.89 -24.68
N GLY A 3 -26.17 -78.85 -23.78
CA GLY A 3 -26.17 -77.99 -22.63
C GLY A 3 -25.75 -76.58 -23.00
N ASN A 4 -26.62 -75.63 -22.78
CA ASN A 4 -26.34 -74.24 -22.98
C ASN A 4 -25.42 -73.78 -21.83
N ALA A 5 -24.19 -73.42 -22.18
CA ALA A 5 -23.30 -72.70 -21.28
C ALA A 5 -23.77 -71.24 -21.24
N GLU A 6 -24.46 -70.85 -20.16
CA GLU A 6 -24.78 -69.49 -19.89
C GLU A 6 -23.49 -68.77 -19.45
N ASN A 7 -22.99 -67.93 -20.34
CA ASN A 7 -21.89 -67.02 -20.04
C ASN A 7 -22.40 -65.94 -19.08
N ASN A 8 -22.24 -66.16 -17.79
CA ASN A 8 -22.36 -65.10 -16.77
C ASN A 8 -21.19 -64.12 -16.97
N VAL A 9 -21.43 -63.11 -17.77
CA VAL A 9 -20.55 -61.97 -17.85
C VAL A 9 -20.77 -61.15 -16.57
N ASP A 10 -19.90 -61.36 -15.59
CA ASP A 10 -19.80 -60.49 -14.42
C ASP A 10 -19.38 -59.09 -14.85
N ILE A 11 -20.38 -58.25 -15.12
CA ILE A 11 -20.15 -56.82 -15.30
C ILE A 11 -19.76 -56.27 -13.94
N LYS A 12 -18.48 -56.31 -13.61
CA LYS A 12 -17.90 -55.54 -12.51
C LYS A 12 -18.20 -54.06 -12.78
N LYS A 13 -19.25 -53.58 -12.17
CA LYS A 13 -19.64 -52.18 -12.14
C LYS A 13 -18.48 -51.39 -11.51
N ASN A 14 -17.58 -50.92 -12.34
CA ASN A 14 -16.51 -50.00 -11.90
C ASN A 14 -17.16 -48.76 -11.31
N LYS A 15 -17.35 -48.77 -9.99
CA LYS A 15 -17.70 -47.55 -9.26
C LYS A 15 -16.60 -46.53 -9.52
N PRO A 16 -16.92 -45.34 -9.97
CA PRO A 16 -15.89 -44.34 -10.24
C PRO A 16 -15.09 -44.12 -8.94
N LYS A 17 -13.77 -44.28 -9.05
CA LYS A 17 -12.80 -44.09 -7.95
C LYS A 17 -12.74 -42.65 -7.41
N ILE A 18 -13.73 -41.83 -7.80
CA ILE A 18 -13.86 -40.42 -7.40
C ILE A 18 -14.02 -40.31 -5.90
N TYR A 19 -14.66 -41.27 -5.24
CA TYR A 19 -14.88 -41.29 -3.80
C TYR A 19 -13.74 -41.95 -2.99
N SER A 20 -12.75 -42.54 -3.68
CA SER A 20 -11.57 -43.07 -3.03
C SER A 20 -10.72 -41.92 -2.54
N ASN A 21 -10.39 -41.93 -1.25
CA ASN A 21 -9.57 -40.91 -0.56
C ASN A 21 -10.22 -39.50 -0.52
N LEU A 22 -11.54 -39.45 -0.33
CA LEU A 22 -12.28 -38.18 -0.23
C LEU A 22 -11.70 -37.25 0.85
N GLY A 23 -11.21 -37.81 1.96
CA GLY A 23 -10.58 -37.06 3.03
C GLY A 23 -9.29 -36.33 2.59
N LEU A 24 -8.44 -37.02 1.80
CA LEU A 24 -7.22 -36.39 1.24
C LEU A 24 -7.55 -35.30 0.23
N LYS A 25 -8.59 -35.47 -0.57
CA LYS A 25 -9.05 -34.46 -1.52
C LYS A 25 -9.60 -33.22 -0.82
N MET A 26 -10.42 -33.42 0.22
CA MET A 26 -10.93 -32.32 1.04
C MET A 26 -9.78 -31.59 1.77
N LEU A 27 -8.80 -32.33 2.29
CA LEU A 27 -7.63 -31.74 2.91
C LEU A 27 -6.84 -30.87 1.93
N SER A 28 -6.66 -31.31 0.67
CA SER A 28 -5.97 -30.53 -0.36
C SER A 28 -6.69 -29.22 -0.67
N VAL A 29 -8.02 -29.26 -0.74
CA VAL A 29 -8.84 -28.04 -0.98
C VAL A 29 -8.70 -27.06 0.18
N VAL A 30 -8.77 -27.56 1.43
CA VAL A 30 -8.60 -26.72 2.62
C VAL A 30 -7.20 -26.11 2.67
N LEU A 31 -6.16 -26.91 2.37
CA LEU A 31 -4.77 -26.43 2.32
C LEU A 31 -4.59 -25.38 1.22
N GLY A 32 -5.13 -25.60 0.03
CA GLY A 32 -5.10 -24.64 -1.08
C GLY A 32 -5.79 -23.33 -0.70
N PHE A 33 -6.93 -23.40 -0.01
CA PHE A 33 -7.66 -22.23 0.46
C PHE A 33 -6.87 -21.46 1.53
N LEU A 34 -6.21 -22.16 2.46
CA LEU A 34 -5.36 -21.53 3.48
C LEU A 34 -4.16 -20.81 2.84
N VAL A 35 -3.50 -21.45 1.88
CA VAL A 35 -2.39 -20.82 1.15
C VAL A 35 -2.87 -19.61 0.36
N TRP A 36 -4.04 -19.68 -0.27
CA TRP A 36 -4.65 -18.55 -0.97
C TRP A 36 -4.95 -17.37 -0.03
N LEU A 37 -5.50 -17.64 1.17
CA LEU A 37 -5.72 -16.61 2.18
C LEU A 37 -4.40 -15.98 2.67
N LEU A 38 -3.34 -16.79 2.83
CA LEU A 38 -2.01 -16.29 3.18
C LEU A 38 -1.49 -15.33 2.11
N VAL A 39 -1.58 -15.69 0.84
CA VAL A 39 -1.11 -14.84 -0.26
C VAL A 39 -1.89 -13.52 -0.31
N LEU A 40 -3.21 -13.55 -0.11
CA LEU A 40 -4.02 -12.32 -0.05
C LEU A 40 -3.61 -11.38 1.09
N ASN A 41 -3.16 -11.94 2.23
CA ASN A 41 -2.70 -11.14 3.37
C ASN A 41 -1.29 -10.54 3.16
N ILE A 42 -0.46 -11.17 2.33
CA ILE A 42 0.92 -10.75 2.09
C ILE A 42 1.02 -9.68 0.99
N ASP A 43 0.00 -9.57 0.12
CA ASP A 43 0.01 -8.63 -0.99
C ASP A 43 -0.34 -7.19 -0.53
N ASP A 44 0.51 -6.65 0.34
CA ASP A 44 0.50 -5.23 0.71
C ASP A 44 1.25 -4.44 -0.37
N SER A 45 0.61 -4.36 -1.54
CA SER A 45 1.17 -3.72 -2.72
C SER A 45 1.52 -2.26 -2.45
N ALA A 46 2.71 -1.85 -2.91
CA ALA A 46 3.11 -0.46 -2.84
C ALA A 46 2.17 0.39 -3.71
N VAL A 47 1.51 1.34 -3.08
CA VAL A 47 0.64 2.31 -3.74
C VAL A 47 1.22 3.70 -3.63
N THR A 48 0.73 4.59 -4.49
CA THR A 48 1.09 6.00 -4.50
C THR A 48 -0.13 6.80 -4.10
N LYS A 49 0.03 7.72 -3.13
CA LYS A 49 -1.02 8.65 -2.69
C LYS A 49 -0.48 10.07 -2.77
N THR A 50 -1.26 10.97 -3.36
CA THR A 50 -1.00 12.40 -3.31
C THR A 50 -1.64 12.98 -2.05
N ILE A 51 -0.86 13.71 -1.28
CA ILE A 51 -1.32 14.44 -0.10
C ILE A 51 -1.18 15.91 -0.42
N SER A 52 -2.31 16.59 -0.46
CA SER A 52 -2.41 18.00 -0.84
C SER A 52 -2.64 18.91 0.34
N ASN A 53 -2.37 20.20 0.16
CA ASN A 53 -2.62 21.26 1.13
C ASN A 53 -1.80 21.12 2.43
N ILE A 54 -0.55 20.68 2.36
CA ILE A 54 0.35 20.69 3.52
C ILE A 54 0.80 22.14 3.75
N PRO A 55 0.50 22.72 4.92
CA PRO A 55 0.86 24.11 5.19
C PRO A 55 2.37 24.28 5.31
N VAL A 56 2.91 25.32 4.69
CA VAL A 56 4.33 25.66 4.75
C VAL A 56 4.58 26.63 5.90
N THR A 57 5.44 26.23 6.83
CA THR A 57 5.88 27.09 7.92
C THR A 57 7.18 27.81 7.53
N LEU A 58 7.20 29.12 7.63
CA LEU A 58 8.41 29.90 7.42
C LEU A 58 9.30 29.84 8.65
N VAL A 59 10.60 29.64 8.45
CA VAL A 59 11.62 29.69 9.49
C VAL A 59 12.73 30.67 9.08
N ASN A 60 13.44 31.20 10.10
CA ASN A 60 14.55 32.15 9.90
C ASN A 60 14.13 33.43 9.16
N THR A 61 12.92 33.91 9.40
CA THR A 61 12.39 35.16 8.81
C THR A 61 13.23 36.39 9.18
N ASP A 62 13.95 36.34 10.33
CA ASP A 62 14.84 37.41 10.80
C ASP A 62 15.97 37.69 9.82
N ALA A 63 16.36 36.72 9.01
CA ALA A 63 17.37 36.89 7.99
C ALA A 63 16.99 37.95 6.93
N ILE A 64 15.70 38.18 6.72
CA ILE A 64 15.18 39.16 5.76
C ILE A 64 14.79 40.45 6.49
N THR A 65 14.13 40.36 7.63
CA THR A 65 13.67 41.54 8.40
C THR A 65 14.83 42.35 8.97
N SER A 66 15.95 41.72 9.34
CA SER A 66 17.16 42.40 9.79
C SER A 66 17.81 43.26 8.70
N GLN A 67 17.51 43.01 7.41
CA GLN A 67 17.97 43.83 6.29
C GLN A 67 17.00 44.95 5.91
N ASN A 68 16.02 45.24 6.77
CA ASN A 68 14.96 46.23 6.52
C ASN A 68 14.11 45.93 5.27
N GLN A 69 14.04 44.65 4.89
CA GLN A 69 13.24 44.18 3.75
C GLN A 69 11.92 43.62 4.26
N MET A 70 10.84 43.93 3.55
CA MET A 70 9.54 43.29 3.72
C MET A 70 9.36 42.22 2.67
N PHE A 71 8.77 41.10 3.07
CA PHE A 71 8.39 40.03 2.12
C PHE A 71 6.89 39.81 2.16
N THR A 72 6.34 39.43 1.01
CA THR A 72 4.96 38.99 0.87
C THR A 72 4.96 37.65 0.18
N ILE A 73 4.25 36.66 0.75
CA ILE A 73 4.07 35.37 0.12
C ILE A 73 3.07 35.54 -1.02
N THR A 74 3.56 35.40 -2.24
CA THR A 74 2.71 35.54 -3.44
C THR A 74 2.09 34.18 -3.82
N SER A 75 2.80 33.07 -3.52
CA SER A 75 2.33 31.70 -3.75
C SER A 75 3.18 30.71 -2.95
N GLY A 76 2.66 29.50 -2.71
CA GLY A 76 3.39 28.44 -2.03
C GLY A 76 3.18 28.41 -0.51
N ASP A 77 2.04 28.88 -0.03
CA ASP A 77 1.57 28.72 1.35
C ASP A 77 1.23 27.25 1.68
N THR A 78 0.97 26.46 0.66
CA THR A 78 0.76 25.00 0.76
C THR A 78 1.56 24.25 -0.29
N VAL A 79 1.87 22.97 -0.02
CA VAL A 79 2.53 22.07 -0.96
C VAL A 79 1.79 20.75 -1.05
N ASP A 80 1.86 20.16 -2.22
CA ASP A 80 1.38 18.81 -2.50
C ASP A 80 2.58 17.87 -2.60
N ILE A 81 2.48 16.71 -1.96
CA ILE A 81 3.51 15.68 -2.01
C ILE A 81 2.94 14.37 -2.53
N VAL A 82 3.79 13.60 -3.18
CA VAL A 82 3.48 12.25 -3.64
C VAL A 82 4.24 11.25 -2.79
N VAL A 83 3.51 10.45 -2.02
CA VAL A 83 4.08 9.44 -1.13
C VAL A 83 3.87 8.06 -1.73
N LYS A 84 4.91 7.24 -1.75
CA LYS A 84 4.86 5.85 -2.20
C LYS A 84 5.24 4.92 -1.06
N GLY A 85 4.43 3.92 -0.81
CA GLY A 85 4.69 2.92 0.22
C GLY A 85 3.58 1.88 0.31
N ARG A 86 3.59 1.07 1.36
CA ARG A 86 2.59 0.03 1.57
C ARG A 86 1.21 0.65 1.75
N LYS A 87 0.20 0.03 1.13
CA LYS A 87 -1.19 0.49 1.19
C LYS A 87 -1.69 0.66 2.63
N SER A 88 -1.37 -0.27 3.51
CA SER A 88 -1.74 -0.24 4.93
C SER A 88 -1.22 0.99 5.67
N VAL A 89 -0.02 1.45 5.33
CA VAL A 89 0.59 2.65 5.94
C VAL A 89 0.05 3.92 5.30
N ILE A 90 0.08 3.98 3.96
CA ILE A 90 -0.27 5.20 3.20
C ILE A 90 -1.75 5.57 3.32
N SER A 91 -2.66 4.57 3.49
CA SER A 91 -4.09 4.85 3.61
C SER A 91 -4.42 5.77 4.79
N ASN A 92 -3.66 5.67 5.86
CA ASN A 92 -3.87 6.39 7.12
C ASN A 92 -3.08 7.70 7.22
N LEU A 93 -2.27 8.04 6.20
CA LEU A 93 -1.49 9.28 6.20
C LEU A 93 -2.33 10.45 5.71
N ASP A 94 -2.27 11.55 6.46
CA ASP A 94 -2.93 12.81 6.17
C ASP A 94 -1.92 13.97 6.11
N ALA A 95 -2.38 15.17 5.70
CA ALA A 95 -1.53 16.36 5.62
C ALA A 95 -0.89 16.74 6.98
N SER A 96 -1.55 16.43 8.10
CA SER A 96 -1.07 16.68 9.46
C SER A 96 0.14 15.82 9.87
N ASP A 97 0.38 14.71 9.14
CA ASP A 97 1.52 13.83 9.38
C ASP A 97 2.82 14.35 8.76
N PHE A 98 2.73 15.43 8.01
CA PHE A 98 3.85 16.06 7.32
C PHE A 98 4.01 17.50 7.77
N LYS A 99 5.26 17.93 7.84
CA LYS A 99 5.63 19.31 8.12
C LYS A 99 6.47 19.85 6.98
N ALA A 100 5.96 20.87 6.30
CA ALA A 100 6.71 21.60 5.28
C ALA A 100 7.31 22.86 5.89
N THR A 101 8.59 23.09 5.69
CA THR A 101 9.30 24.28 6.16
C THR A 101 10.04 24.95 5.03
N ALA A 102 9.91 26.27 4.96
CA ALA A 102 10.67 27.11 4.04
C ALA A 102 11.67 27.95 4.85
N ASP A 103 12.95 27.74 4.60
CA ASP A 103 14.03 28.44 5.30
C ASP A 103 14.38 29.73 4.54
N MET A 104 13.97 30.86 5.12
CA MET A 104 14.15 32.19 4.51
C MET A 104 15.62 32.63 4.47
N SER A 105 16.52 32.01 5.24
CA SER A 105 17.95 32.28 5.15
C SER A 105 18.58 31.76 3.84
N LYS A 106 17.88 30.86 3.14
CA LYS A 106 18.33 30.23 1.87
C LYS A 106 17.62 30.79 0.65
N ILE A 107 17.09 32.02 0.74
CA ILE A 107 16.44 32.65 -0.40
C ILE A 107 17.41 32.78 -1.59
N SER A 108 16.95 32.36 -2.76
CA SER A 108 17.71 32.45 -4.00
C SER A 108 17.63 33.88 -4.58
N ILE A 109 18.59 34.22 -5.45
CA ILE A 109 18.54 35.45 -6.26
C ILE A 109 17.29 35.57 -7.13
N THR A 110 16.58 34.49 -7.35
CA THR A 110 15.28 34.46 -8.06
C THR A 110 14.08 34.60 -7.12
N ASN A 111 14.29 34.97 -5.86
CA ASN A 111 13.26 35.03 -4.81
C ASN A 111 12.54 33.69 -4.54
N ALA A 112 13.17 32.58 -4.87
CA ALA A 112 12.67 31.25 -4.57
C ALA A 112 13.31 30.72 -3.27
N VAL A 113 12.48 30.14 -2.40
CA VAL A 113 12.93 29.54 -1.15
C VAL A 113 12.76 28.02 -1.27
N PRO A 114 13.78 27.22 -0.93
CA PRO A 114 13.64 25.76 -0.93
C PRO A 114 12.72 25.33 0.20
N ILE A 115 11.72 24.50 -0.14
CA ILE A 115 10.79 23.92 0.83
C ILE A 115 11.30 22.53 1.18
N THR A 116 11.50 22.28 2.48
CA THR A 116 11.84 20.96 3.01
C THR A 116 10.61 20.35 3.64
N VAL A 117 10.23 19.16 3.16
CA VAL A 117 9.12 18.39 3.75
C VAL A 117 9.70 17.27 4.60
N SER A 118 9.28 17.18 5.83
CA SER A 118 9.62 16.12 6.77
C SER A 118 8.35 15.44 7.26
N ALA A 119 8.41 14.13 7.39
CA ALA A 119 7.33 13.39 8.02
C ALA A 119 7.47 13.43 9.53
N ASN A 120 6.34 13.50 10.21
CA ASN A 120 6.29 13.47 11.67
C ASN A 120 6.61 12.05 12.14
N SER A 121 7.67 11.87 12.94
CA SER A 121 8.20 10.54 13.31
C SER A 121 7.17 9.64 14.02
N ASN A 122 6.13 10.24 14.62
CA ASN A 122 5.08 9.49 15.32
C ASN A 122 4.08 8.82 14.37
N SER A 123 3.99 9.25 13.12
CA SER A 123 3.01 8.74 12.13
C SER A 123 3.56 7.59 11.30
N ILE A 124 4.89 7.46 11.21
CA ILE A 124 5.55 6.44 10.38
C ILE A 124 5.92 5.18 11.19
N ALA A 125 5.90 5.28 12.53
CA ALA A 125 6.31 4.20 13.45
C ALA A 125 5.17 3.25 13.88
N LYS A 126 4.00 3.29 13.19
CA LYS A 126 2.88 2.37 13.48
C LYS A 126 2.77 1.27 12.45
#